data_2193b5e47d48157d0780e1066f473baf
#
_entry.id   2193b5e47d48157d0780e1066f473baf
#
_cell.length_a   1.000
_cell.length_b   1.000
_cell.length_c   1.000
_cell.angle_alpha   90.00
_cell.angle_beta   90.00
_cell.angle_gamma   90.00
#
_symmetry.space_group_name_H-M   'P 1'
#
loop_
_entity.id
_entity.type
_entity.pdbx_description
1 polymer ?
#
loop_
_entity_poly.entity_id
_entity_poly.type
_entity_poly.pdbx_seq_one_letter_code
_entity_poly.pdbx_strand_id
1 'polypeptide(L)'
;YYPMEERCRTCYPSQDWRPIFQKSKLIIWLSTLHRESWLFSFSELTRHDYALVPSPVSPDDFYDMKLERKGAIAVDSGIDFKGKERFVEWCVEHKDTPVTLVGPGDNLPPNVTRIEHVLYTKLNEMYNKHEVFVHLPVNPMPFDRTVAEAYLAGCHVIGNPLVGALSWPEFSQGREAVKVLLEGSSNKFWEELEEVVS
;
A
#
# COMPACT_ATOMS: atom_id res chain seq x y z
N TYR A 1 -17.77 -0.69 -7.47
CA TYR A 1 -17.58 -2.14 -7.50
C TYR A 1 -17.27 -2.49 -8.96
N TYR A 2 -15.99 -2.57 -9.32
CA TYR A 2 -15.61 -3.15 -10.61
C TYR A 2 -15.72 -4.67 -10.47
N PRO A 3 -16.42 -5.37 -11.37
CA PRO A 3 -16.41 -6.82 -11.36
C PRO A 3 -14.99 -7.29 -11.63
N MET A 4 -14.31 -7.75 -10.59
CA MET A 4 -12.97 -8.37 -10.69
C MET A 4 -12.96 -9.58 -11.65
N GLU A 5 -14.14 -10.16 -11.93
CA GLU A 5 -14.28 -11.37 -12.75
C GLU A 5 -13.70 -11.26 -14.17
N GLU A 6 -13.92 -10.15 -14.87
CA GLU A 6 -13.45 -10.05 -16.26
C GLU A 6 -11.97 -9.69 -16.37
N ARG A 7 -11.45 -8.82 -15.52
CA ARG A 7 -10.04 -8.40 -15.58
C ARG A 7 -9.07 -9.47 -15.05
N CYS A 8 -9.44 -10.21 -14.02
CA CYS A 8 -8.58 -11.28 -13.49
C CYS A 8 -8.54 -12.50 -14.40
N ARG A 9 -9.60 -12.80 -15.17
CA ARG A 9 -9.59 -13.90 -16.15
C ARG A 9 -8.75 -13.62 -17.38
N THR A 10 -8.54 -12.35 -17.72
CA THR A 10 -7.75 -11.91 -18.87
C THR A 10 -6.35 -11.43 -18.52
N CYS A 11 -6.01 -11.30 -17.22
CA CYS A 11 -4.65 -10.99 -16.81
C CYS A 11 -3.71 -12.12 -17.24
N TYR A 12 -2.81 -11.81 -18.13
CA TYR A 12 -1.80 -12.70 -18.70
C TYR A 12 -1.03 -13.58 -17.69
N PRO A 13 -0.75 -13.16 -16.45
CA PRO A 13 -0.10 -14.01 -15.46
C PRO A 13 -1.02 -15.05 -14.81
N SER A 14 -2.35 -14.89 -14.82
CA SER A 14 -3.24 -15.67 -13.96
C SER A 14 -3.32 -17.15 -14.28
N GLN A 15 -3.17 -17.53 -15.55
CA GLN A 15 -3.23 -18.93 -15.96
C GLN A 15 -1.93 -19.68 -15.71
N ASP A 16 -0.80 -19.01 -15.78
CA ASP A 16 0.53 -19.61 -15.63
C ASP A 16 0.96 -19.80 -14.17
N TRP A 17 0.35 -19.05 -13.23
CA TRP A 17 0.69 -19.12 -11.81
C TRP A 17 0.02 -20.27 -11.05
N ARG A 18 -1.12 -20.78 -11.52
CA ARG A 18 -1.83 -21.91 -10.86
C ARG A 18 -0.96 -23.11 -10.53
N PRO A 19 -0.15 -23.63 -11.48
CA PRO A 19 0.70 -24.78 -11.17
C PRO A 19 1.77 -24.50 -10.11
N ILE A 20 2.21 -23.23 -10.02
CA ILE A 20 3.18 -22.80 -9.01
C ILE A 20 2.51 -22.79 -7.64
N PHE A 21 1.35 -22.14 -7.51
CA PHE A 21 0.60 -22.12 -6.26
C PHE A 21 0.22 -23.52 -5.80
N GLN A 22 -0.26 -24.39 -6.71
CA GLN A 22 -0.64 -25.77 -6.39
C GLN A 22 0.51 -26.63 -5.84
N LYS A 23 1.76 -26.30 -6.20
CA LYS A 23 2.97 -27.01 -5.75
C LYS A 23 3.62 -26.34 -4.54
N SER A 24 3.20 -25.15 -4.17
CA SER A 24 3.75 -24.41 -3.04
C SER A 24 3.34 -25.10 -1.74
N LYS A 25 4.27 -25.29 -0.82
CA LYS A 25 3.99 -25.78 0.54
C LYS A 25 3.37 -24.67 1.40
N LEU A 26 3.77 -23.42 1.17
CA LEU A 26 3.30 -22.23 1.89
C LEU A 26 3.07 -21.10 0.91
N ILE A 27 2.05 -20.30 1.15
CA ILE A 27 1.79 -19.05 0.42
C ILE A 27 1.85 -17.88 1.41
N ILE A 28 2.77 -16.93 1.18
CA ILE A 28 2.89 -15.74 2.02
C ILE A 28 2.11 -14.59 1.37
N TRP A 29 1.15 -14.06 2.11
CA TRP A 29 0.35 -12.91 1.71
C TRP A 29 0.78 -11.67 2.49
N LEU A 30 0.81 -10.52 1.82
CA LEU A 30 1.23 -9.26 2.43
C LEU A 30 0.13 -8.61 3.28
N SER A 31 -1.11 -9.05 3.12
CA SER A 31 -2.26 -8.58 3.90
C SER A 31 -3.46 -9.52 3.72
N THR A 32 -4.45 -9.38 4.58
CA THR A 32 -5.73 -10.07 4.44
C THR A 32 -6.41 -9.72 3.12
N LEU A 33 -6.43 -8.44 2.75
CA LEU A 33 -6.99 -7.99 1.46
C LEU A 33 -6.27 -8.64 0.28
N HIS A 34 -4.93 -8.76 0.32
CA HIS A 34 -4.15 -9.43 -0.71
C HIS A 34 -4.60 -10.88 -0.86
N ARG A 35 -4.68 -11.63 0.24
CA ARG A 35 -5.18 -12.99 0.24
C ARG A 35 -6.60 -13.10 -0.33
N GLU A 36 -7.53 -12.33 0.17
CA GLU A 36 -8.94 -12.37 -0.24
C GLU A 36 -9.11 -12.04 -1.73
N SER A 37 -8.36 -11.08 -2.26
CA SER A 37 -8.41 -10.71 -3.68
C SER A 37 -7.96 -11.86 -4.59
N TRP A 38 -7.01 -12.70 -4.15
CA TRP A 38 -6.58 -13.88 -4.89
C TRP A 38 -7.56 -15.05 -4.73
N LEU A 39 -8.09 -15.27 -3.53
CA LEU A 39 -9.07 -16.33 -3.27
C LEU A 39 -10.37 -16.13 -4.06
N PHE A 40 -10.73 -14.89 -4.34
CA PHE A 40 -11.86 -14.59 -5.21
C PHE A 40 -11.68 -15.20 -6.62
N SER A 41 -10.46 -15.17 -7.15
CA SER A 41 -10.13 -15.70 -8.48
C SER A 41 -9.68 -17.18 -8.47
N PHE A 42 -9.14 -17.64 -7.34
CA PHE A 42 -8.52 -18.96 -7.17
C PHE A 42 -8.96 -19.59 -5.84
N SER A 43 -10.24 -19.98 -5.78
CA SER A 43 -10.84 -20.51 -4.54
C SER A 43 -10.14 -21.79 -4.04
N GLU A 44 -9.48 -22.55 -4.94
CA GLU A 44 -8.69 -23.73 -4.59
C GLU A 44 -7.53 -23.42 -3.63
N LEU A 45 -7.03 -22.17 -3.61
CA LEU A 45 -5.96 -21.73 -2.70
C LEU A 45 -6.39 -21.66 -1.23
N THR A 46 -7.67 -21.75 -0.92
CA THR A 46 -8.18 -21.83 0.46
C THR A 46 -7.64 -23.05 1.23
N ARG A 47 -7.21 -24.09 0.53
CA ARG A 47 -6.71 -25.34 1.10
C ARG A 47 -5.21 -25.36 1.35
N HIS A 48 -4.51 -24.31 0.91
CA HIS A 48 -3.06 -24.20 1.12
C HIS A 48 -2.77 -23.55 2.48
N ASP A 49 -1.69 -24.03 3.09
CA ASP A 49 -1.11 -23.36 4.25
C ASP A 49 -0.66 -21.96 3.85
N TYR A 50 -0.89 -21.01 4.73
CA TYR A 50 -0.55 -19.62 4.46
C TYR A 50 -0.07 -18.87 5.69
N ALA A 51 0.76 -17.86 5.45
CA ALA A 51 1.13 -16.87 6.44
C ALA A 51 0.74 -15.46 5.98
N LEU A 52 0.43 -14.59 6.93
CA LEU A 52 0.29 -13.16 6.70
C LEU A 52 1.55 -12.47 7.21
N VAL A 53 2.31 -11.88 6.29
CA VAL A 53 3.54 -11.14 6.60
C VAL A 53 3.47 -9.79 5.91
N PRO A 54 3.48 -8.65 6.65
CA PRO A 54 3.42 -7.34 6.02
C PRO A 54 4.70 -7.07 5.22
N SER A 55 4.59 -6.24 4.18
CA SER A 55 5.77 -5.80 3.44
C SER A 55 6.73 -5.04 4.37
N PRO A 56 8.03 -5.32 4.34
CA PRO A 56 8.98 -4.68 5.24
C PRO A 56 9.07 -3.18 4.96
N VAL A 57 8.93 -2.39 6.01
CA VAL A 57 9.19 -0.95 6.06
C VAL A 57 9.98 -0.71 7.34
N SER A 58 11.11 -0.01 7.23
CA SER A 58 11.96 0.30 8.38
C SER A 58 11.40 1.47 9.19
N PRO A 59 10.99 1.27 10.45
CA PRO A 59 10.59 2.38 11.31
C PRO A 59 11.74 3.31 11.69
N ASP A 60 12.99 2.89 11.50
CA ASP A 60 14.15 3.76 11.68
C ASP A 60 14.33 4.75 10.52
N ASP A 61 13.84 4.39 9.32
CA ASP A 61 13.88 5.25 8.15
C ASP A 61 12.66 6.18 8.08
N PHE A 62 11.51 5.73 8.62
CA PHE A 62 10.24 6.47 8.59
C PHE A 62 9.70 6.68 10.01
N TYR A 63 9.78 7.90 10.47
CA TYR A 63 9.35 8.32 11.80
C TYR A 63 8.88 9.77 11.81
N ASP A 64 8.10 10.14 12.82
CA ASP A 64 7.59 11.50 13.00
C ASP A 64 8.70 12.44 13.53
N MET A 65 9.19 13.31 12.66
CA MET A 65 10.23 14.30 12.95
C MET A 65 9.69 15.53 13.71
N LYS A 66 8.37 15.61 13.97
CA LYS A 66 7.71 16.74 14.63
C LYS A 66 7.90 18.06 13.90
N LEU A 67 7.98 18.04 12.58
CA LEU A 67 8.06 19.24 11.76
C LEU A 67 6.68 19.93 11.66
N GLU A 68 6.69 21.22 11.32
CA GLU A 68 5.49 21.90 10.89
C GLU A 68 4.97 21.28 9.60
N ARG A 69 3.67 20.99 9.54
CA ARG A 69 3.03 20.26 8.45
C ARG A 69 2.00 21.14 7.76
N LYS A 70 1.90 20.99 6.43
CA LYS A 70 0.88 21.69 5.65
C LYS A 70 0.49 20.92 4.40
N GLY A 71 -0.81 20.86 4.16
CA GLY A 71 -1.35 20.28 2.93
C GLY A 71 -1.23 18.77 2.83
N ALA A 72 -1.29 18.26 1.63
CA ALA A 72 -1.32 16.83 1.37
C ALA A 72 -0.18 16.39 0.45
N ILE A 73 0.19 15.11 0.55
CA ILE A 73 1.13 14.44 -0.33
C ILE A 73 0.53 13.14 -0.85
N ALA A 74 0.84 12.80 -2.09
CA ALA A 74 0.55 11.50 -2.69
C ALA A 74 1.79 10.99 -3.44
N VAL A 75 1.95 9.67 -3.50
CA VAL A 75 3.05 9.03 -4.23
C VAL A 75 2.46 8.10 -5.29
N ASP A 76 2.89 8.29 -6.54
CA ASP A 76 2.42 7.54 -7.71
C ASP A 76 0.90 7.54 -7.96
N SER A 77 0.12 8.36 -7.26
CA SER A 77 -1.33 8.43 -7.41
C SER A 77 -1.79 9.05 -8.72
N GLY A 78 -0.85 9.55 -9.53
CA GLY A 78 -1.10 9.99 -10.91
C GLY A 78 -1.13 8.86 -11.95
N ILE A 79 -1.06 7.59 -11.53
CA ILE A 79 -1.12 6.40 -12.39
C ILE A 79 -2.54 5.81 -12.34
N ASP A 80 -3.08 5.40 -13.49
CA ASP A 80 -4.48 4.96 -13.60
C ASP A 80 -4.84 3.81 -12.65
N PHE A 81 -4.04 2.75 -12.59
CA PHE A 81 -4.33 1.61 -11.71
C PHE A 81 -4.15 1.94 -10.21
N LYS A 82 -3.41 2.99 -9.88
CA LYS A 82 -3.29 3.53 -8.51
C LYS A 82 -4.35 4.58 -8.17
N GLY A 83 -5.32 4.82 -9.07
CA GLY A 83 -6.48 5.63 -8.78
C GLY A 83 -6.35 7.10 -9.16
N LYS A 84 -5.72 7.41 -10.28
CA LYS A 84 -5.54 8.77 -10.80
C LYS A 84 -6.85 9.58 -10.80
N GLU A 85 -7.93 9.04 -11.32
CA GLU A 85 -9.22 9.73 -11.37
C GLU A 85 -9.70 10.11 -9.96
N ARG A 86 -9.70 9.17 -9.04
CA ARG A 86 -10.12 9.40 -7.64
C ARG A 86 -9.21 10.41 -6.92
N PHE A 87 -7.92 10.37 -7.20
CA PHE A 87 -6.97 11.34 -6.67
C PHE A 87 -7.27 12.75 -7.21
N VAL A 88 -7.50 12.87 -8.52
CA VAL A 88 -7.86 14.15 -9.16
C VAL A 88 -9.19 14.69 -8.60
N GLU A 89 -10.21 13.85 -8.48
CA GLU A 89 -11.50 14.19 -7.86
C GLU A 89 -11.30 14.72 -6.44
N TRP A 90 -10.53 14.00 -5.62
CA TRP A 90 -10.19 14.45 -4.27
C TRP A 90 -9.49 15.81 -4.25
N CYS A 91 -8.53 16.04 -5.15
CA CYS A 91 -7.84 17.33 -5.26
C CYS A 91 -8.76 18.47 -5.66
N VAL A 92 -9.73 18.22 -6.54
CA VAL A 92 -10.74 19.21 -6.96
C VAL A 92 -11.69 19.55 -5.81
N GLU A 93 -12.13 18.56 -5.05
CA GLU A 93 -12.97 18.77 -3.85
C GLU A 93 -12.23 19.57 -2.76
N HIS A 94 -10.91 19.39 -2.66
CA HIS A 94 -10.03 20.04 -1.68
C HIS A 94 -9.15 21.14 -2.33
N LYS A 95 -9.73 21.93 -3.21
CA LYS A 95 -9.03 22.94 -4.04
C LYS A 95 -8.17 23.94 -3.27
N ASP A 96 -8.51 24.21 -2.02
CA ASP A 96 -7.77 25.15 -1.14
C ASP A 96 -6.61 24.48 -0.38
N THR A 97 -6.48 23.15 -0.49
CA THR A 97 -5.38 22.39 0.10
C THR A 97 -4.24 22.25 -0.92
N PRO A 98 -3.03 22.73 -0.63
CA PRO A 98 -1.88 22.48 -1.48
C PRO A 98 -1.52 20.99 -1.44
N VAL A 99 -1.31 20.40 -2.61
CA VAL A 99 -1.03 18.98 -2.76
C VAL A 99 0.30 18.77 -3.48
N THR A 100 1.16 17.92 -2.94
CA THR A 100 2.39 17.47 -3.59
C THR A 100 2.17 16.08 -4.17
N LEU A 101 2.33 15.89 -5.48
CA LEU A 101 2.37 14.58 -6.12
C LEU A 101 3.81 14.21 -6.43
N VAL A 102 4.31 13.15 -5.82
CA VAL A 102 5.61 12.53 -6.16
C VAL A 102 5.36 11.42 -7.17
N GLY A 103 6.03 11.50 -8.32
CA GLY A 103 5.91 10.53 -9.39
C GLY A 103 5.17 11.04 -10.64
N PRO A 104 4.73 10.14 -11.52
CA PRO A 104 4.08 10.50 -12.77
C PRO A 104 2.68 11.07 -12.55
N GLY A 105 2.25 11.92 -13.45
CA GLY A 105 0.91 12.50 -13.48
C GLY A 105 0.83 13.61 -14.52
N ASP A 106 -0.26 13.66 -15.25
CA ASP A 106 -0.60 14.67 -16.23
C ASP A 106 -2.01 15.21 -16.00
N ASN A 107 -2.32 16.37 -16.55
CA ASN A 107 -3.63 17.03 -16.41
C ASN A 107 -4.08 17.20 -14.96
N LEU A 108 -3.16 17.63 -14.10
CA LEU A 108 -3.38 17.77 -12.65
C LEU A 108 -4.14 19.07 -12.34
N PRO A 109 -4.96 19.10 -11.27
CA PRO A 109 -5.59 20.31 -10.77
C PRO A 109 -4.58 21.40 -10.37
N PRO A 110 -4.99 22.69 -10.39
CA PRO A 110 -4.07 23.82 -10.10
C PRO A 110 -3.43 23.81 -8.72
N ASN A 111 -4.06 23.18 -7.72
CA ASN A 111 -3.53 23.04 -6.36
C ASN A 111 -2.51 21.92 -6.21
N VAL A 112 -2.20 21.17 -7.30
CA VAL A 112 -1.24 20.08 -7.28
C VAL A 112 0.10 20.52 -7.84
N THR A 113 1.16 20.39 -7.05
CA THR A 113 2.55 20.54 -7.49
C THR A 113 3.16 19.16 -7.69
N ARG A 114 3.63 18.87 -8.91
CA ARG A 114 4.27 17.59 -9.23
C ARG A 114 5.77 17.64 -9.04
N ILE A 115 6.33 16.61 -8.42
CA ILE A 115 7.76 16.31 -8.31
C ILE A 115 8.00 14.96 -9.00
N GLU A 116 8.86 14.91 -10.01
CA GLU A 116 9.06 13.69 -10.80
C GLU A 116 9.69 12.56 -9.99
N HIS A 117 10.69 12.88 -9.20
CA HIS A 117 11.43 11.89 -8.43
C HIS A 117 11.96 12.47 -7.14
N VAL A 118 11.88 11.69 -6.07
CA VAL A 118 12.49 11.97 -4.76
C VAL A 118 13.33 10.78 -4.36
N LEU A 119 14.56 11.02 -3.92
CA LEU A 119 15.39 9.95 -3.36
C LEU A 119 14.70 9.31 -2.16
N TYR A 120 14.76 8.00 -2.06
CA TYR A 120 14.13 7.24 -0.96
C TYR A 120 14.50 7.79 0.42
N THR A 121 15.77 8.14 0.61
CA THR A 121 16.30 8.75 1.85
C THR A 121 15.71 10.14 2.18
N LYS A 122 14.99 10.77 1.23
CA LYS A 122 14.32 12.06 1.42
C LYS A 122 12.81 11.93 1.61
N LEU A 123 12.24 10.75 1.40
CA LEU A 123 10.80 10.54 1.50
C LEU A 123 10.28 10.80 2.91
N ASN A 124 11.02 10.38 3.95
CA ASN A 124 10.61 10.64 5.33
C ASN A 124 10.46 12.14 5.61
N GLU A 125 11.42 12.96 5.18
CA GLU A 125 11.34 14.42 5.31
C GLU A 125 10.15 14.98 4.52
N MET A 126 9.90 14.45 3.32
CA MET A 126 8.76 14.86 2.51
C MET A 126 7.43 14.56 3.21
N TYR A 127 7.23 13.34 3.70
CA TYR A 127 6.03 13.01 4.47
C TYR A 127 5.86 13.91 5.69
N ASN A 128 6.95 14.18 6.42
CA ASN A 128 6.92 15.01 7.63
C ASN A 128 6.54 16.48 7.39
N LYS A 129 6.63 16.98 6.16
CA LYS A 129 6.18 18.34 5.78
C LYS A 129 4.68 18.42 5.44
N HIS A 130 3.99 17.27 5.38
CA HIS A 130 2.59 17.22 4.97
C HIS A 130 1.72 16.65 6.10
N GLU A 131 0.50 17.18 6.22
CA GLU A 131 -0.49 16.72 7.21
C GLU A 131 -1.16 15.42 6.78
N VAL A 132 -1.42 15.31 5.47
CA VAL A 132 -2.25 14.26 4.90
C VAL A 132 -1.48 13.50 3.83
N PHE A 133 -1.60 12.17 3.84
CA PHE A 133 -1.21 11.30 2.74
C PHE A 133 -2.45 10.74 2.05
N VAL A 134 -2.55 10.93 0.73
CA VAL A 134 -3.72 10.51 -0.05
C VAL A 134 -3.37 9.34 -0.96
N HIS A 135 -4.09 8.20 -0.79
CA HIS A 135 -3.93 7.02 -1.63
C HIS A 135 -5.27 6.31 -1.84
N LEU A 136 -5.82 6.42 -3.04
CA LEU A 136 -7.18 5.98 -3.39
C LEU A 136 -7.19 5.00 -4.59
N PRO A 137 -6.53 3.83 -4.48
CA PRO A 137 -6.40 2.90 -5.59
C PRO A 137 -7.76 2.42 -6.11
N VAL A 138 -7.78 1.97 -7.38
CA VAL A 138 -8.97 1.38 -8.04
C VAL A 138 -8.95 -0.14 -8.04
N ASN A 139 -7.79 -0.74 -7.74
CA ASN A 139 -7.65 -2.19 -7.60
C ASN A 139 -7.11 -2.53 -6.21
N PRO A 140 -7.40 -3.73 -5.68
CA PRO A 140 -6.80 -4.20 -4.44
C PRO A 140 -5.28 -4.16 -4.52
N MET A 141 -4.67 -3.45 -3.58
CA MET A 141 -3.23 -3.34 -3.46
C MET A 141 -2.75 -4.32 -2.40
N PRO A 142 -1.69 -5.11 -2.66
CA PRO A 142 -1.22 -6.14 -1.73
C PRO A 142 -0.90 -5.62 -0.33
N PHE A 143 -0.21 -4.49 -0.23
CA PHE A 143 0.12 -3.84 1.04
C PHE A 143 0.15 -2.30 0.93
N ASP A 144 0.90 -1.74 -0.04
CA ASP A 144 1.22 -0.31 -0.21
C ASP A 144 2.19 0.22 0.85
N ARG A 145 3.48 0.00 0.61
CA ARG A 145 4.56 0.47 1.49
C ARG A 145 4.49 1.97 1.75
N THR A 146 4.19 2.77 0.73
CA THR A 146 4.10 4.23 0.84
C THR A 146 3.05 4.69 1.84
N VAL A 147 1.96 3.92 2.03
CA VAL A 147 0.95 4.16 3.07
C VAL A 147 1.54 3.95 4.45
N ALA A 148 2.26 2.83 4.65
CA ALA A 148 2.89 2.52 5.93
C ALA A 148 4.01 3.54 6.27
N GLU A 149 4.83 3.90 5.29
CA GLU A 149 5.89 4.90 5.39
C GLU A 149 5.32 6.27 5.82
N ALA A 150 4.30 6.76 5.13
CA ALA A 150 3.64 8.03 5.44
C ALA A 150 2.95 8.00 6.82
N TYR A 151 2.32 6.88 7.17
CA TYR A 151 1.68 6.71 8.48
C TYR A 151 2.71 6.77 9.62
N LEU A 152 3.84 6.06 9.51
CA LEU A 152 4.93 6.12 10.47
C LEU A 152 5.55 7.51 10.56
N ALA A 153 5.73 8.18 9.42
CA ALA A 153 6.21 9.56 9.34
C ALA A 153 5.27 10.59 9.95
N GLY A 154 4.04 10.22 10.30
CA GLY A 154 3.12 11.08 11.04
C GLY A 154 1.98 11.66 10.23
N CYS A 155 1.84 11.35 8.95
CA CYS A 155 0.70 11.78 8.16
C CYS A 155 -0.62 11.16 8.66
N HIS A 156 -1.71 11.91 8.48
CA HIS A 156 -3.05 11.33 8.46
C HIS A 156 -3.28 10.67 7.10
N VAL A 157 -3.58 9.39 7.09
CA VAL A 157 -3.78 8.65 5.84
C VAL A 157 -5.24 8.69 5.40
N ILE A 158 -5.48 9.21 4.21
CA ILE A 158 -6.75 9.09 3.48
C ILE A 158 -6.58 7.95 2.47
N GLY A 159 -7.17 6.82 2.79
CA GLY A 159 -7.19 5.62 1.96
C GLY A 159 -8.61 5.10 1.74
N ASN A 160 -8.73 4.07 0.90
CA ASN A 160 -9.99 3.35 0.70
C ASN A 160 -9.82 1.86 1.06
N PRO A 161 -10.89 1.04 1.10
CA PRO A 161 -10.80 -0.37 1.46
C PRO A 161 -9.94 -1.25 0.54
N LEU A 162 -9.40 -0.70 -0.55
CA LEU A 162 -8.52 -1.40 -1.48
C LEU A 162 -7.02 -1.28 -1.12
N VAL A 163 -6.70 -0.62 -0.01
CA VAL A 163 -5.33 -0.46 0.50
C VAL A 163 -5.01 -1.59 1.46
N GLY A 164 -4.12 -2.50 1.07
CA GLY A 164 -3.78 -3.69 1.86
C GLY A 164 -3.17 -3.39 3.23
N ALA A 165 -2.35 -2.36 3.36
CA ALA A 165 -1.81 -1.94 4.66
C ALA A 165 -2.92 -1.64 5.68
N LEU A 166 -3.99 -0.95 5.25
CA LEU A 166 -5.10 -0.59 6.13
C LEU A 166 -6.00 -1.77 6.54
N SER A 167 -5.81 -2.95 5.95
CA SER A 167 -6.49 -4.18 6.38
C SER A 167 -5.82 -4.86 7.59
N TRP A 168 -4.65 -4.38 8.03
CA TRP A 168 -4.00 -4.82 9.25
C TRP A 168 -4.61 -4.08 10.45
N PRO A 169 -5.07 -4.79 11.50
CA PRO A 169 -5.70 -4.19 12.68
C PRO A 169 -4.85 -3.12 13.37
N GLU A 170 -3.53 -3.26 13.31
CA GLU A 170 -2.56 -2.38 13.95
C GLU A 170 -2.68 -0.93 13.45
N PHE A 171 -3.08 -0.72 12.20
CA PHE A 171 -3.31 0.64 11.67
C PHE A 171 -4.46 1.37 12.37
N SER A 172 -5.42 0.64 12.95
CA SER A 172 -6.49 1.22 13.77
C SER A 172 -6.09 1.42 15.23
N GLN A 173 -5.05 0.73 15.70
CA GLN A 173 -4.56 0.78 17.09
C GLN A 173 -3.55 1.90 17.34
N GLY A 174 -2.98 2.47 16.28
CA GLY A 174 -2.04 3.58 16.36
C GLY A 174 -0.63 3.24 15.91
N ARG A 175 0.22 4.29 15.82
CA ARG A 175 1.56 4.19 15.21
C ARG A 175 2.48 3.21 15.90
N GLU A 176 2.45 3.11 17.24
CA GLU A 176 3.28 2.15 17.97
C GLU A 176 2.94 0.70 17.62
N ALA A 177 1.67 0.37 17.47
CA ALA A 177 1.26 -0.96 17.03
C ALA A 177 1.76 -1.27 15.60
N VAL A 178 1.65 -0.31 14.68
CA VAL A 178 2.18 -0.44 13.32
C VAL A 178 3.71 -0.56 13.32
N LYS A 179 4.38 0.20 14.16
CA LYS A 179 5.85 0.12 14.31
C LYS A 179 6.27 -1.30 14.71
N VAL A 180 5.68 -1.86 15.78
CA VAL A 180 5.96 -3.22 16.25
C VAL A 180 5.67 -4.26 15.16
N LEU A 181 4.54 -4.14 14.45
CA LEU A 181 4.18 -5.01 13.33
C LEU A 181 5.27 -5.03 12.25
N LEU A 182 5.78 -3.86 11.87
CA LEU A 182 6.71 -3.72 10.76
C LEU A 182 8.14 -4.08 11.16
N GLU A 183 8.57 -3.78 12.38
CA GLU A 183 9.86 -4.23 12.94
C GLU A 183 9.98 -5.76 12.92
N GLY A 184 8.89 -6.47 13.24
CA GLY A 184 8.86 -7.93 13.25
C GLY A 184 8.73 -8.58 11.87
N SER A 185 8.41 -7.83 10.81
CA SER A 185 8.00 -8.41 9.52
C SER A 185 9.07 -9.29 8.85
N SER A 186 10.32 -8.85 8.85
CA SER A 186 11.43 -9.61 8.25
C SER A 186 11.73 -10.91 9.02
N ASN A 187 11.74 -10.86 10.35
CA ASN A 187 11.95 -12.06 11.16
C ASN A 187 10.83 -13.06 10.94
N LYS A 188 9.58 -12.59 11.00
CA LYS A 188 8.42 -13.43 10.74
C LYS A 188 8.48 -14.09 9.36
N PHE A 189 8.92 -13.39 8.33
CA PHE A 189 9.09 -13.98 7.00
C PHE A 189 10.06 -15.16 7.01
N TRP A 190 11.19 -15.04 7.69
CA TRP A 190 12.18 -16.11 7.77
C TRP A 190 11.72 -17.27 8.65
N GLU A 191 11.07 -17.00 9.78
CA GLU A 191 10.47 -18.01 10.67
C GLU A 191 9.47 -18.90 9.89
N GLU A 192 8.54 -18.27 9.14
CA GLU A 192 7.57 -19.01 8.31
C GLU A 192 8.23 -19.85 7.21
N LEU A 193 9.35 -19.40 6.64
CA LEU A 193 10.10 -20.19 5.67
C LEU A 193 10.83 -21.37 6.31
N GLU A 194 11.45 -21.18 7.47
CA GLU A 194 12.18 -22.22 8.19
C GLU A 194 11.27 -23.38 8.60
N GLU A 195 10.03 -23.09 9.03
CA GLU A 195 9.03 -24.12 9.35
C GLU A 195 8.67 -25.03 8.16
N VAL A 196 8.74 -24.49 6.93
CA VAL A 196 8.39 -25.26 5.72
C VAL A 196 9.54 -26.12 5.19
N VAL A 197 10.79 -25.74 5.46
CA VAL A 197 11.98 -26.43 4.93
C VAL A 197 12.61 -27.39 5.95
N SER A 198 12.23 -27.31 7.23
CA SER A 198 12.63 -28.26 8.29
C SER A 198 11.81 -29.55 8.22
#